data_cfbee83c103a0bfdf2db4199a635ab0e
#
_entry.id   cfbee83c103a0bfdf2db4199a635ab0e
#
_cell.length_a   1.000
_cell.length_b   1.000
_cell.length_c   1.000
_cell.angle_alpha   90.00
_cell.angle_beta   90.00
_cell.angle_gamma   90.00
#
_symmetry.space_group_name_H-M   'P 1'
#
loop_
_entity.id
_entity.type
_entity.pdbx_description
1 polymer ?
#
loop_
_entity_poly.entity_id
_entity_poly.type
_entity_poly.pdbx_seq_one_letter_code
_entity_poly.pdbx_strand_id
1 'polypeptide(L)'
;MQVFFHTSFTLFGTDIMYPTPNVTGRFAPSPTGALHTGSLVSAVGSWLLAKSAGGHWLLRIDDLDTPRLQAGMADDILTTLERFGLFWDGEPSRQSRNLDAYEAAFDELMKTGALYPCGCSRSEIARAASAPHPTDDCRPYPGICRNGMPAGKPVRSWRVWVNDEPVCFNDLRKGRICQVLSEGCGDFAVRRGDGGFAYQLAVVVDDFLTGV
;
A
#
# COMPACT_ATOMS: atom_id res chain seq x y z
N MET A 1 -1.08 -8.34 0.65
CA MET A 1 -1.79 -8.66 -0.61
C MET A 1 -3.25 -8.24 -0.39
N GLN A 2 -3.59 -7.06 -0.84
CA GLN A 2 -4.95 -6.51 -0.75
C GLN A 2 -5.63 -6.69 -2.10
N VAL A 3 -6.71 -7.47 -2.12
CA VAL A 3 -7.58 -7.62 -3.29
C VAL A 3 -8.90 -6.96 -2.91
N PHE A 4 -9.27 -5.86 -3.55
CA PHE A 4 -10.55 -5.19 -3.35
C PHE A 4 -11.58 -5.76 -4.32
N PHE A 5 -12.68 -6.26 -3.79
CA PHE A 5 -13.85 -6.63 -4.59
C PHE A 5 -14.97 -5.62 -4.36
N HIS A 6 -15.52 -5.10 -5.46
CA HIS A 6 -16.78 -4.38 -5.43
C HIS A 6 -17.93 -5.40 -5.31
N THR A 7 -18.64 -5.40 -4.17
CA THR A 7 -19.86 -6.19 -3.99
C THR A 7 -21.05 -5.41 -4.54
N SER A 8 -21.64 -5.91 -5.61
CA SER A 8 -22.95 -5.46 -6.09
C SER A 8 -24.07 -6.08 -5.23
N PHE A 9 -25.02 -5.26 -4.81
CA PHE A 9 -26.23 -5.65 -4.05
C PHE A 9 -27.13 -6.56 -4.89
N THR A 10 -27.57 -7.68 -4.31
CA THR A 10 -28.61 -8.56 -4.89
C THR A 10 -29.98 -8.08 -4.45
N LEU A 11 -30.83 -7.70 -5.39
CA LEU A 11 -32.29 -7.66 -5.24
C LEU A 11 -32.89 -8.57 -6.33
N PHE A 12 -33.68 -9.54 -5.87
CA PHE A 12 -34.49 -10.51 -6.64
C PHE A 12 -33.73 -11.70 -7.25
N GLY A 13 -34.05 -12.87 -6.66
CA GLY A 13 -33.62 -14.20 -7.04
C GLY A 13 -33.94 -14.60 -8.48
N THR A 14 -32.95 -14.53 -9.31
CA THR A 14 -32.74 -15.32 -10.52
C THR A 14 -31.22 -15.49 -10.65
N ASP A 15 -30.76 -16.72 -10.90
CA ASP A 15 -29.38 -17.03 -11.25
C ASP A 15 -29.01 -16.38 -12.59
N ILE A 16 -28.79 -15.10 -12.58
CA ILE A 16 -28.14 -14.40 -13.68
C ILE A 16 -26.66 -14.66 -13.46
N MET A 17 -26.05 -15.48 -14.30
CA MET A 17 -24.61 -15.55 -14.46
C MET A 17 -24.13 -14.14 -14.85
N TYR A 18 -23.76 -13.34 -13.83
CA TYR A 18 -23.03 -12.10 -14.09
C TYR A 18 -21.67 -12.50 -14.68
N PRO A 19 -21.22 -11.84 -15.76
CA PRO A 19 -19.84 -11.99 -16.15
C PRO A 19 -19.01 -11.67 -14.91
N THR A 20 -18.16 -12.60 -14.49
CA THR A 20 -17.22 -12.38 -13.39
C THR A 20 -16.48 -11.06 -13.69
N PRO A 21 -16.51 -10.07 -12.80
CA PRO A 21 -15.80 -8.82 -13.06
C PRO A 21 -14.36 -9.19 -13.36
N ASN A 22 -13.77 -8.61 -14.41
CA ASN A 22 -12.38 -8.84 -14.77
C ASN A 22 -11.51 -8.61 -13.53
N VAL A 23 -11.02 -9.69 -12.95
CA VAL A 23 -10.19 -9.61 -11.75
C VAL A 23 -8.83 -9.07 -12.18
N THR A 24 -8.46 -7.92 -11.66
CA THR A 24 -7.11 -7.40 -11.83
C THR A 24 -6.31 -7.70 -10.58
N GLY A 25 -5.36 -8.62 -10.69
CA GLY A 25 -4.37 -8.87 -9.66
C GLY A 25 -3.05 -8.17 -9.95
N ARG A 26 -2.20 -8.06 -8.94
CA ARG A 26 -0.85 -7.52 -9.15
C ARG A 26 0.19 -8.18 -8.28
N PHE A 27 1.45 -8.13 -8.74
CA PHE A 27 2.64 -8.34 -7.93
C PHE A 27 3.49 -7.07 -7.96
N ALA A 28 3.91 -6.58 -6.79
CA ALA A 28 4.57 -5.27 -6.67
C ALA A 28 5.83 -5.39 -5.79
N PRO A 29 6.93 -5.97 -6.32
CA PRO A 29 8.17 -6.12 -5.58
C PRO A 29 8.98 -4.83 -5.56
N SER A 30 9.68 -4.57 -4.43
CA SER A 30 10.71 -3.54 -4.36
C SER A 30 12.07 -4.14 -4.78
N PRO A 31 12.84 -3.48 -5.66
CA PRO A 31 14.13 -4.00 -6.17
C PRO A 31 15.27 -3.76 -5.19
N THR A 32 15.09 -4.23 -3.95
CA THR A 32 16.03 -4.11 -2.83
C THR A 32 16.87 -5.37 -2.63
N GLY A 33 16.66 -6.39 -3.46
CA GLY A 33 17.35 -7.68 -3.48
C GLY A 33 16.60 -8.66 -4.33
N ALA A 34 17.18 -9.85 -4.53
CA ALA A 34 16.56 -10.95 -5.28
C ALA A 34 15.25 -11.42 -4.62
N LEU A 35 14.35 -11.98 -5.44
CA LEU A 35 13.11 -12.56 -4.92
C LEU A 35 13.42 -13.75 -4.02
N HIS A 36 12.95 -13.72 -2.79
CA HIS A 36 12.99 -14.86 -1.89
C HIS A 36 11.74 -15.74 -2.05
N THR A 37 11.76 -16.95 -1.50
CA THR A 37 10.66 -17.92 -1.61
C THR A 37 9.30 -17.32 -1.23
N GLY A 38 9.23 -16.53 -0.17
CA GLY A 38 7.98 -15.86 0.25
C GLY A 38 7.43 -14.89 -0.81
N SER A 39 8.31 -14.16 -1.51
CA SER A 39 7.93 -13.29 -2.63
C SER A 39 7.38 -14.11 -3.79
N LEU A 40 8.03 -15.23 -4.13
CA LEU A 40 7.57 -16.12 -5.19
C LEU A 40 6.21 -16.75 -4.85
N VAL A 41 5.99 -17.18 -3.61
CA VAL A 41 4.67 -17.68 -3.16
C VAL A 41 3.59 -16.61 -3.35
N SER A 42 3.87 -15.35 -3.02
CA SER A 42 2.93 -14.25 -3.23
C SER A 42 2.69 -13.97 -4.72
N ALA A 43 3.74 -14.03 -5.54
CA ALA A 43 3.63 -13.88 -7.00
C ALA A 43 2.76 -14.99 -7.60
N VAL A 44 3.05 -16.26 -7.30
CA VAL A 44 2.27 -17.42 -7.78
C VAL A 44 0.82 -17.33 -7.32
N GLY A 45 0.57 -17.02 -6.04
CA GLY A 45 -0.77 -16.92 -5.50
C GLY A 45 -1.61 -15.84 -6.17
N SER A 46 -1.06 -14.64 -6.36
CA SER A 46 -1.76 -13.55 -7.04
C SER A 46 -1.95 -13.82 -8.54
N TRP A 47 -0.96 -14.45 -9.19
CA TRP A 47 -1.05 -14.87 -10.60
C TRP A 47 -2.16 -15.90 -10.82
N LEU A 48 -2.19 -16.95 -9.99
CA LEU A 48 -3.22 -17.99 -10.06
C LEU A 48 -4.62 -17.41 -9.85
N LEU A 49 -4.81 -16.53 -8.86
CA LEU A 49 -6.09 -15.89 -8.61
C LEU A 49 -6.58 -15.09 -9.81
N ALA A 50 -5.72 -14.25 -10.39
CA ALA A 50 -6.09 -13.45 -11.55
C ALA A 50 -6.38 -14.32 -12.78
N LYS A 51 -5.46 -15.24 -13.11
CA LYS A 51 -5.58 -16.06 -14.32
C LYS A 51 -6.70 -17.09 -14.26
N SER A 52 -6.97 -17.71 -13.10
CA SER A 52 -8.08 -18.64 -12.94
C SER A 52 -9.46 -17.94 -13.10
N ALA A 53 -9.53 -16.65 -12.82
CA ALA A 53 -10.73 -15.84 -13.05
C ALA A 53 -10.79 -15.26 -14.47
N GLY A 54 -9.87 -15.59 -15.38
CA GLY A 54 -9.79 -15.02 -16.73
C GLY A 54 -9.41 -13.54 -16.74
N GLY A 55 -8.82 -13.06 -15.67
CA GLY A 55 -8.46 -11.67 -15.47
C GLY A 55 -7.01 -11.32 -15.82
N HIS A 56 -6.60 -10.12 -15.46
CA HIS A 56 -5.26 -9.57 -15.70
C HIS A 56 -4.38 -9.68 -14.46
N TRP A 57 -3.09 -9.93 -14.67
CA TRP A 57 -2.08 -9.89 -13.61
C TRP A 57 -0.98 -8.91 -13.98
N LEU A 58 -0.93 -7.80 -13.24
CA LEU A 58 -0.03 -6.68 -13.50
C LEU A 58 1.25 -6.81 -12.69
N LEU A 59 2.33 -6.24 -13.22
CA LEU A 59 3.60 -6.13 -12.51
C LEU A 59 3.95 -4.66 -12.27
N ARG A 60 4.28 -4.31 -11.02
CA ARG A 60 4.78 -3.01 -10.65
C ARG A 60 6.10 -3.14 -9.89
N ILE A 61 7.06 -2.30 -10.21
CA ILE A 61 8.30 -2.17 -9.46
C ILE A 61 8.16 -1.02 -8.47
N ASP A 62 8.18 -1.34 -7.18
CA ASP A 62 8.05 -0.37 -6.09
C ASP A 62 9.44 0.21 -5.74
N ASP A 63 9.83 1.27 -6.46
CA ASP A 63 11.17 1.85 -6.48
C ASP A 63 11.29 3.26 -5.84
N LEU A 64 10.40 3.61 -4.90
CA LEU A 64 10.45 4.90 -4.21
C LEU A 64 11.48 4.99 -3.09
N ASP A 65 11.91 3.87 -2.54
CA ASP A 65 12.91 3.84 -1.46
C ASP A 65 14.32 3.77 -2.02
N THR A 66 14.73 4.85 -2.66
CA THR A 66 16.00 4.94 -3.40
C THR A 66 17.24 4.50 -2.61
N PRO A 67 17.39 4.76 -1.30
CA PRO A 67 18.57 4.32 -0.55
C PRO A 67 18.73 2.79 -0.45
N ARG A 68 17.65 2.02 -0.60
CA ARG A 68 17.70 0.56 -0.53
C ARG A 68 17.70 -0.14 -1.89
N LEU A 69 17.53 0.62 -2.98
CA LEU A 69 17.52 0.04 -4.32
C LEU A 69 18.90 -0.52 -4.69
N GLN A 70 18.91 -1.66 -5.35
CA GLN A 70 20.12 -2.27 -5.87
C GLN A 70 20.09 -2.26 -7.41
N ALA A 71 21.17 -1.83 -8.01
CA ALA A 71 21.28 -1.79 -9.47
C ALA A 71 21.11 -3.19 -10.09
N GLY A 72 20.33 -3.29 -11.16
CA GLY A 72 20.03 -4.54 -11.85
C GLY A 72 18.97 -5.43 -11.19
N MET A 73 18.53 -5.15 -9.95
CA MET A 73 17.55 -6.00 -9.26
C MET A 73 16.16 -5.96 -9.89
N ALA A 74 15.77 -4.85 -10.50
CA ALA A 74 14.51 -4.82 -11.23
C ALA A 74 14.52 -5.81 -12.39
N ASP A 75 15.59 -5.84 -13.18
CA ASP A 75 15.73 -6.76 -14.31
C ASP A 75 15.89 -8.22 -13.85
N ASP A 76 16.57 -8.46 -12.74
CA ASP A 76 16.67 -9.78 -12.11
C ASP A 76 15.29 -10.29 -11.68
N ILE A 77 14.45 -9.43 -11.09
CA ILE A 77 13.08 -9.76 -10.73
C ILE A 77 12.26 -10.17 -11.96
N LEU A 78 12.30 -9.38 -13.04
CA LEU A 78 11.61 -9.69 -14.30
C LEU A 78 12.05 -11.06 -14.83
N THR A 79 13.36 -11.25 -14.99
CA THR A 79 13.94 -12.50 -15.47
C THR A 79 13.57 -13.71 -14.59
N THR A 80 13.54 -13.50 -13.27
CA THR A 80 13.14 -14.56 -12.33
C THR A 80 11.68 -14.95 -12.54
N LEU A 81 10.77 -13.98 -12.64
CA LEU A 81 9.35 -14.28 -12.88
C LEU A 81 9.14 -15.01 -14.20
N GLU A 82 9.80 -14.59 -15.28
CA GLU A 82 9.76 -15.26 -16.58
C GLU A 82 10.24 -16.73 -16.50
N ARG A 83 11.34 -16.98 -15.78
CA ARG A 83 11.86 -18.35 -15.56
C ARG A 83 10.88 -19.25 -14.80
N PHE A 84 10.04 -18.66 -13.95
CA PHE A 84 8.96 -19.38 -13.26
C PHE A 84 7.68 -19.48 -14.09
N GLY A 85 7.64 -18.93 -15.33
CA GLY A 85 6.45 -18.92 -16.18
C GLY A 85 5.37 -17.96 -15.71
N LEU A 86 5.70 -16.99 -14.86
CA LEU A 86 4.79 -16.00 -14.32
C LEU A 86 4.79 -14.77 -15.22
N PHE A 87 4.12 -14.87 -16.35
CA PHE A 87 4.00 -13.78 -17.31
C PHE A 87 2.89 -12.80 -16.89
N TRP A 88 3.21 -11.52 -16.93
CA TRP A 88 2.31 -10.40 -16.61
C TRP A 88 1.64 -9.84 -17.87
N ASP A 89 0.57 -9.08 -17.68
CA ASP A 89 -0.14 -8.40 -18.75
C ASP A 89 0.33 -6.94 -18.85
N GLY A 90 0.55 -6.48 -20.09
CA GLY A 90 1.01 -5.11 -20.36
C GLY A 90 2.46 -4.85 -19.96
N GLU A 91 2.80 -3.58 -19.87
CA GLU A 91 4.15 -3.13 -19.49
C GLU A 91 4.30 -3.04 -17.97
N PRO A 92 5.44 -3.47 -17.39
CA PRO A 92 5.70 -3.29 -15.97
C PRO A 92 5.70 -1.81 -15.60
N SER A 93 4.87 -1.42 -14.66
CA SER A 93 4.85 -0.06 -14.13
C SER A 93 5.96 0.17 -13.09
N ARG A 94 6.30 1.44 -12.84
CA ARG A 94 7.29 1.83 -11.82
C ARG A 94 6.72 2.98 -11.01
N GLN A 95 6.82 2.91 -9.69
CA GLN A 95 6.35 3.98 -8.80
C GLN A 95 7.06 5.31 -9.05
N SER A 96 8.36 5.27 -9.35
CA SER A 96 9.13 6.47 -9.67
C SER A 96 8.64 7.27 -10.89
N ARG A 97 7.77 6.69 -11.72
CA ARG A 97 7.15 7.37 -12.88
C ARG A 97 5.80 8.02 -12.58
N ASN A 98 5.23 7.78 -11.40
CA ASN A 98 3.88 8.22 -11.03
C ASN A 98 3.88 9.38 -10.02
N LEU A 99 5.00 10.10 -9.88
CA LEU A 99 5.16 11.15 -8.85
C LEU A 99 4.10 12.25 -8.96
N ASP A 100 3.71 12.63 -10.17
CA ASP A 100 2.67 13.65 -10.40
C ASP A 100 1.30 13.21 -9.88
N ALA A 101 0.97 11.91 -10.03
CA ALA A 101 -0.26 11.35 -9.50
C ALA A 101 -0.27 11.32 -7.95
N TYR A 102 0.89 11.05 -7.35
CA TYR A 102 1.01 11.10 -5.89
C TYR A 102 0.92 12.53 -5.36
N GLU A 103 1.49 13.52 -6.08
CA GLU A 103 1.36 14.93 -5.71
C GLU A 103 -0.12 15.36 -5.79
N ALA A 104 -0.81 15.01 -6.87
CA ALA A 104 -2.24 15.31 -7.01
C ALA A 104 -3.09 14.69 -5.90
N ALA A 105 -2.82 13.44 -5.53
CA ALA A 105 -3.52 12.78 -4.43
C ALA A 105 -3.19 13.41 -3.07
N PHE A 106 -1.94 13.81 -2.85
CA PHE A 106 -1.53 14.54 -1.66
C PHE A 106 -2.25 15.88 -1.54
N ASP A 107 -2.33 16.65 -2.64
CA ASP A 107 -3.03 17.93 -2.69
C ASP A 107 -4.53 17.79 -2.39
N GLU A 108 -5.17 16.73 -2.89
CA GLU A 108 -6.57 16.45 -2.55
C GLU A 108 -6.74 16.15 -1.06
N LEU A 109 -5.88 15.32 -0.48
CA LEU A 109 -5.90 15.06 0.96
C LEU A 109 -5.66 16.35 1.79
N MET A 110 -4.80 17.24 1.32
CA MET A 110 -4.59 18.55 1.95
C MET A 110 -5.84 19.43 1.93
N LYS A 111 -6.54 19.49 0.79
CA LYS A 111 -7.79 20.27 0.63
C LYS A 111 -8.90 19.78 1.55
N THR A 112 -8.99 18.48 1.79
CA THR A 112 -9.99 17.90 2.71
C THR A 112 -9.67 18.13 4.19
N GLY A 113 -8.48 18.64 4.52
CA GLY A 113 -8.03 18.79 5.90
C GLY A 113 -7.66 17.46 6.58
N ALA A 114 -7.55 16.38 5.82
CA ALA A 114 -7.20 15.04 6.34
C ALA A 114 -5.71 14.93 6.74
N LEU A 115 -4.88 15.89 6.37
CA LEU A 115 -3.44 15.87 6.62
C LEU A 115 -3.02 16.94 7.64
N TYR A 116 -2.02 16.60 8.42
CA TYR A 116 -1.34 17.56 9.28
C TYR A 116 0.18 17.36 9.28
N PRO A 117 0.97 18.45 9.51
CA PRO A 117 2.43 18.38 9.57
C PRO A 117 2.90 17.74 10.88
N CYS A 118 3.94 16.93 10.82
CA CYS A 118 4.55 16.30 11.97
C CYS A 118 6.06 16.56 12.01
N GLY A 119 6.55 17.11 13.12
CA GLY A 119 7.98 17.38 13.37
C GLY A 119 8.70 16.28 14.17
N CYS A 120 8.04 15.16 14.49
CA CYS A 120 8.62 14.10 15.30
C CYS A 120 9.66 13.29 14.55
N SER A 121 10.80 13.03 15.19
CA SER A 121 11.78 12.03 14.76
C SER A 121 11.29 10.60 15.08
N ARG A 122 11.87 9.59 14.44
CA ARG A 122 11.59 8.18 14.73
C ARG A 122 11.86 7.84 16.22
N SER A 123 12.92 8.39 16.79
CA SER A 123 13.28 8.18 18.19
C SER A 123 12.30 8.83 19.16
N GLU A 124 11.75 9.99 18.84
CA GLU A 124 10.71 10.64 19.66
C GLU A 124 9.41 9.83 19.65
N ILE A 125 8.99 9.33 18.47
CA ILE A 125 7.82 8.47 18.33
C ILE A 125 8.02 7.18 19.15
N ALA A 126 9.18 6.52 19.02
CA ALA A 126 9.47 5.30 19.76
C ALA A 126 9.48 5.48 21.27
N ARG A 127 9.96 6.63 21.78
CA ARG A 127 9.94 6.94 23.22
C ARG A 127 8.55 7.24 23.77
N ALA A 128 7.70 7.91 22.97
CA ALA A 128 6.36 8.26 23.38
C ALA A 128 5.40 7.05 23.36
N ALA A 129 5.67 6.06 22.51
CA ALA A 129 4.95 4.79 22.45
C ALA A 129 5.47 3.84 23.55
N SER A 130 5.30 4.20 24.83
CA SER A 130 5.95 3.56 25.99
C SER A 130 5.33 2.24 26.47
N ALA A 131 4.51 1.55 25.69
CA ALA A 131 4.06 0.19 26.01
C ALA A 131 4.91 -0.85 25.26
N PRO A 132 5.43 -1.90 25.93
CA PRO A 132 6.09 -3.00 25.27
C PRO A 132 5.05 -3.84 24.54
N HIS A 133 4.84 -3.58 23.25
CA HIS A 133 4.15 -4.55 22.40
C HIS A 133 5.17 -5.61 21.98
N PRO A 134 4.88 -6.93 22.23
CA PRO A 134 5.83 -8.00 21.99
C PRO A 134 6.15 -8.29 20.51
N THR A 135 5.41 -7.70 19.59
CA THR A 135 5.54 -7.97 18.17
C THR A 135 5.47 -6.68 17.39
N ASP A 136 6.58 -6.37 16.72
CA ASP A 136 6.69 -5.63 15.48
C ASP A 136 6.79 -4.11 15.42
N ASP A 137 7.51 -3.76 14.37
CA ASP A 137 7.84 -2.49 13.76
C ASP A 137 6.68 -1.48 13.56
N CYS A 138 5.46 -1.83 13.86
CA CYS A 138 4.26 -1.01 13.69
C CYS A 138 3.74 -0.47 15.03
N ARG A 139 4.53 0.39 15.69
CA ARG A 139 4.01 1.13 16.84
C ARG A 139 3.09 2.24 16.35
N PRO A 140 1.83 2.31 16.83
CA PRO A 140 0.94 3.38 16.47
C PRO A 140 1.55 4.74 16.83
N TYR A 141 1.41 5.70 15.94
CA TYR A 141 1.86 7.05 16.21
C TYR A 141 1.01 7.67 17.35
N PRO A 142 1.62 8.19 18.41
CA PRO A 142 0.89 8.63 19.61
C PRO A 142 0.19 10.01 19.47
N GLY A 143 0.09 10.54 18.25
CA GLY A 143 -0.67 11.77 17.98
C GLY A 143 0.00 13.08 18.45
N ILE A 144 1.31 13.10 18.75
CA ILE A 144 2.00 14.26 19.35
C ILE A 144 1.76 15.58 18.60
N CYS A 145 1.71 15.55 17.26
CA CYS A 145 1.50 16.75 16.43
C CYS A 145 0.05 16.89 15.94
N ARG A 146 -0.85 16.02 16.35
CA ARG A 146 -2.25 15.98 15.87
C ARG A 146 -3.00 17.29 16.13
N ASN A 147 -2.76 17.92 17.29
CA ASN A 147 -3.38 19.18 17.71
C ASN A 147 -2.47 20.40 17.48
N GLY A 148 -1.47 20.26 16.63
CA GLY A 148 -0.49 21.30 16.34
C GLY A 148 0.93 20.85 16.57
N MET A 149 1.81 21.22 15.65
CA MET A 149 3.23 20.89 15.74
C MET A 149 3.91 21.82 16.76
N PRO A 150 4.81 21.31 17.62
CA PRO A 150 5.57 22.16 18.54
C PRO A 150 6.34 23.25 17.79
N ALA A 151 6.32 24.48 18.34
CA ALA A 151 6.98 25.63 17.75
C ALA A 151 8.49 25.38 17.52
N GLY A 152 8.99 25.86 16.38
CA GLY A 152 10.42 25.76 16.05
C GLY A 152 10.88 24.40 15.51
N LYS A 153 10.03 23.39 15.44
CA LYS A 153 10.40 22.11 14.80
C LYS A 153 10.21 22.18 13.28
N PRO A 154 11.14 21.63 12.50
CA PRO A 154 10.92 21.44 11.06
C PRO A 154 9.90 20.33 10.81
N VAL A 155 9.14 20.44 9.71
CA VAL A 155 8.26 19.37 9.24
C VAL A 155 9.11 18.18 8.77
N ARG A 156 8.88 17.02 9.37
CA ARG A 156 9.58 15.76 9.05
C ARG A 156 8.70 14.74 8.34
N SER A 157 7.39 14.94 8.36
CA SER A 157 6.43 14.13 7.62
C SER A 157 5.07 14.81 7.60
N TRP A 158 4.23 14.41 6.66
CA TRP A 158 2.81 14.69 6.66
C TRP A 158 2.06 13.42 6.99
N ARG A 159 1.08 13.51 7.91
CA ARG A 159 0.33 12.35 8.40
C ARG A 159 -1.14 12.49 8.09
N VAL A 160 -1.78 11.34 7.79
CA VAL A 160 -3.23 11.25 7.70
C VAL A 160 -3.80 11.18 9.11
N TRP A 161 -4.84 11.98 9.35
CA TRP A 161 -5.64 11.90 10.55
C TRP A 161 -6.60 10.70 10.43
N VAL A 162 -6.43 9.67 11.28
CA VAL A 162 -7.32 8.50 11.31
C VAL A 162 -8.31 8.62 12.46
N ASN A 163 -9.54 8.15 12.23
CA ASN A 163 -10.59 8.09 13.26
C ASN A 163 -10.62 6.71 13.94
N ASP A 164 -11.54 6.56 14.90
CA ASP A 164 -11.74 5.32 15.65
C ASP A 164 -12.76 4.38 15.00
N GLU A 165 -13.23 4.70 13.79
CA GLU A 165 -14.17 3.85 13.07
C GLU A 165 -13.46 2.62 12.50
N PRO A 166 -14.04 1.42 12.63
CA PRO A 166 -13.43 0.22 12.08
C PRO A 166 -13.49 0.22 10.55
N VAL A 167 -12.35 0.02 9.92
CA VAL A 167 -12.25 -0.25 8.49
C VAL A 167 -12.33 -1.76 8.27
N CYS A 168 -13.33 -2.20 7.51
CA CYS A 168 -13.56 -3.61 7.25
C CYS A 168 -13.43 -3.93 5.77
N PHE A 169 -12.90 -5.11 5.45
CA PHE A 169 -12.85 -5.66 4.10
C PHE A 169 -12.98 -7.19 4.14
N ASN A 170 -13.28 -7.78 3.00
CA ASN A 170 -13.34 -9.23 2.86
C ASN A 170 -12.04 -9.73 2.21
N ASP A 171 -11.23 -10.44 2.98
CA ASP A 171 -10.06 -11.16 2.47
C ASP A 171 -10.51 -12.53 1.95
N LEU A 172 -10.04 -12.91 0.75
CA LEU A 172 -10.44 -14.17 0.10
C LEU A 172 -10.07 -15.41 0.91
N ARG A 173 -9.01 -15.34 1.69
CA ARG A 173 -8.50 -16.46 2.48
C ARG A 173 -8.99 -16.42 3.92
N LYS A 174 -9.04 -15.23 4.51
CA LYS A 174 -9.31 -15.03 5.95
C LYS A 174 -10.78 -14.64 6.23
N GLY A 175 -11.56 -14.35 5.18
CA GLY A 175 -12.93 -13.84 5.33
C GLY A 175 -12.94 -12.36 5.74
N ARG A 176 -13.96 -11.94 6.49
CA ARG A 176 -14.11 -10.55 6.90
C ARG A 176 -13.04 -10.16 7.94
N ILE A 177 -12.27 -9.13 7.63
CA ILE A 177 -11.26 -8.53 8.51
C ILE A 177 -11.70 -7.11 8.81
N CYS A 178 -11.67 -6.74 10.09
CA CYS A 178 -11.92 -5.38 10.56
C CYS A 178 -10.76 -4.90 11.42
N GLN A 179 -10.37 -3.64 11.28
CA GLN A 179 -9.32 -3.02 12.05
C GLN A 179 -9.69 -1.58 12.40
N VAL A 180 -9.49 -1.20 13.65
CA VAL A 180 -9.52 0.19 14.10
C VAL A 180 -8.11 0.76 13.90
N LEU A 181 -7.97 1.67 12.91
CA LEU A 181 -6.65 2.15 12.49
C LEU A 181 -5.94 2.94 13.58
N SER A 182 -6.66 3.69 14.41
CA SER A 182 -6.09 4.44 15.54
C SER A 182 -5.40 3.55 16.57
N GLU A 183 -5.89 2.32 16.77
CA GLU A 183 -5.31 1.33 17.68
C GLU A 183 -4.16 0.54 17.01
N GLY A 184 -4.27 0.27 15.71
CA GLY A 184 -3.33 -0.57 14.98
C GLY A 184 -2.08 0.15 14.51
N CYS A 185 -2.23 1.13 13.63
CA CYS A 185 -1.11 1.87 13.02
C CYS A 185 -1.04 3.35 13.43
N GLY A 186 -2.12 3.91 13.98
CA GLY A 186 -2.25 5.34 14.27
C GLY A 186 -2.19 6.18 12.99
N ASP A 187 -1.99 7.49 13.16
CA ASP A 187 -1.84 8.41 12.04
C ASP A 187 -0.54 8.11 11.28
N PHE A 188 -0.66 7.49 10.13
CA PHE A 188 0.50 7.10 9.32
C PHE A 188 0.99 8.23 8.40
N ALA A 189 2.27 8.19 8.06
CA ALA A 189 2.86 9.17 7.16
C ALA A 189 2.50 8.88 5.70
N VAL A 190 2.18 9.94 4.93
CA VAL A 190 1.96 9.88 3.48
C VAL A 190 3.05 10.60 2.69
N ARG A 191 3.74 11.58 3.34
CA ARG A 191 4.90 12.28 2.77
C ARG A 191 6.01 12.35 3.79
N ARG A 192 7.25 12.11 3.36
CA ARG A 192 8.45 12.17 4.18
C ARG A 192 9.04 13.59 4.19
N GLY A 193 9.87 13.88 5.18
CA GLY A 193 10.52 15.18 5.32
C GLY A 193 11.58 15.49 4.25
N ASP A 194 12.04 14.50 3.52
CA ASP A 194 12.89 14.63 2.34
C ASP A 194 12.10 14.99 1.06
N GLY A 195 10.78 15.16 1.18
CA GLY A 195 9.87 15.45 0.07
C GLY A 195 9.31 14.20 -0.63
N GLY A 196 9.87 13.03 -0.39
CA GLY A 196 9.44 11.78 -0.99
C GLY A 196 8.08 11.30 -0.44
N PHE A 197 7.32 10.60 -1.27
CA PHE A 197 6.06 9.99 -0.86
C PHE A 197 6.30 8.71 -0.04
N ALA A 198 5.42 8.46 0.91
CA ALA A 198 5.44 7.22 1.67
C ALA A 198 4.72 6.10 0.89
N TYR A 199 5.13 4.87 1.16
CA TYR A 199 4.56 3.68 0.53
C TYR A 199 3.03 3.64 0.65
N GLN A 200 2.48 4.03 1.79
CA GLN A 200 1.05 3.99 2.08
C GLN A 200 0.21 4.84 1.11
N LEU A 201 0.71 5.99 0.67
CA LEU A 201 0.04 6.79 -0.36
C LEU A 201 0.24 6.20 -1.75
N ALA A 202 1.49 5.90 -2.09
CA ALA A 202 1.85 5.45 -3.42
C ALA A 202 1.12 4.17 -3.84
N VAL A 203 1.06 3.16 -2.95
CA VAL A 203 0.41 1.89 -3.26
C VAL A 203 -1.09 2.06 -3.52
N VAL A 204 -1.77 2.91 -2.76
CA VAL A 204 -3.22 3.14 -2.93
C VAL A 204 -3.51 3.89 -4.22
N VAL A 205 -2.70 4.91 -4.55
CA VAL A 205 -2.85 5.66 -5.81
C VAL A 205 -2.60 4.77 -7.01
N ASP A 206 -1.52 3.99 -7.00
CA ASP A 206 -1.20 3.07 -8.10
C ASP A 206 -2.28 2.00 -8.29
N ASP A 207 -2.76 1.39 -7.20
CA ASP A 207 -3.80 0.37 -7.26
C ASP A 207 -5.12 0.95 -7.79
N PHE A 208 -5.47 2.17 -7.39
CA PHE A 208 -6.62 2.90 -7.93
C PHE A 208 -6.49 3.18 -9.43
N LEU A 209 -5.34 3.66 -9.88
CA LEU A 209 -5.09 4.01 -11.29
C LEU A 209 -5.09 2.77 -12.21
N THR A 210 -4.74 1.62 -11.69
CA THR A 210 -4.65 0.36 -12.45
C THR A 210 -5.86 -0.55 -12.27
N GLY A 211 -6.82 -0.18 -11.43
CA GLY A 211 -8.05 -0.95 -11.21
C GLY A 211 -7.83 -2.27 -10.45
N VAL A 212 -6.81 -2.29 -9.59
CA VAL A 212 -6.49 -3.45 -8.72
C VAL A 212 -7.34 -3.45 -7.47
#